data_f95217b688e8dd80edc42f46afaaef38
#
_entry.id   f95217b688e8dd80edc42f46afaaef38
#
_cell.length_a   1.000
_cell.length_b   1.000
_cell.length_c   1.000
_cell.angle_alpha   90.00
_cell.angle_beta   90.00
_cell.angle_gamma   90.00
#
_symmetry.space_group_name_H-M   'P 1'
#
loop_
_entity.id
_entity.type
_entity.pdbx_description
1 polymer ?
#
loop_
_entity_poly.entity_id
_entity_poly.type
_entity_poly.pdbx_seq_one_letter_code
_entity_poly.pdbx_strand_id
1 'polypeptide(L)'
;MKENDKKFFDYVSERKTICAGSEIHVLMHGFAARAQKLTRKINAGNNSPLKTVKLFSKLTGRKVDSSFRLFPPFYTDCGKNITVGKNVFINSACCFQDQGGLEIGDNVLIGHQVVIATLNHLADPLRRADMTPKGKCLCRSFERDFKS
;
A
#
# COMPACT_ATOMS: atom_id res chain seq x y z
N MET A 1 -4.23 -5.51 16.60
CA MET A 1 -3.44 -4.41 16.01
C MET A 1 -2.65 -3.78 17.16
N LYS A 2 -1.37 -3.48 16.97
CA LYS A 2 -0.56 -2.83 18.01
C LYS A 2 -1.07 -1.41 18.24
N GLU A 3 -0.90 -0.87 19.46
CA GLU A 3 -1.35 0.48 19.80
C GLU A 3 -0.80 1.56 18.86
N ASN A 4 0.49 1.52 18.55
CA ASN A 4 1.12 2.43 17.61
C ASN A 4 0.55 2.31 16.18
N ASP A 5 0.17 1.09 15.75
CA ASP A 5 -0.47 0.90 14.45
C ASP A 5 -1.82 1.64 14.42
N LYS A 6 -2.63 1.44 15.47
CA LYS A 6 -3.94 2.09 15.61
C LYS A 6 -3.79 3.61 15.60
N LYS A 7 -2.90 4.15 16.41
CA LYS A 7 -2.61 5.59 16.49
C LYS A 7 -2.28 6.20 15.13
N PHE A 8 -1.39 5.54 14.36
CA PHE A 8 -1.00 6.02 13.04
C PHE A 8 -2.17 5.99 12.06
N PHE A 9 -2.90 4.86 11.98
CA PHE A 9 -3.97 4.72 11.00
C PHE A 9 -5.19 5.58 11.32
N ASP A 10 -5.54 5.78 12.58
CA ASP A 10 -6.58 6.73 13.00
C ASP A 10 -6.19 8.16 12.55
N TYR A 11 -4.94 8.57 12.82
CA TYR A 11 -4.44 9.89 12.46
C TYR A 11 -4.52 10.18 10.94
N VAL A 12 -4.05 9.23 10.11
CA VAL A 12 -4.07 9.41 8.65
C VAL A 12 -5.47 9.31 8.05
N SER A 13 -6.38 8.55 8.68
CA SER A 13 -7.77 8.46 8.26
C SER A 13 -8.52 9.78 8.43
N GLU A 14 -8.16 10.58 9.43
CA GLU A 14 -8.67 11.92 9.68
C GLU A 14 -8.06 12.98 8.75
N ARG A 15 -7.16 12.58 7.83
CA ARG A 15 -6.47 13.46 6.88
C ARG A 15 -5.66 14.60 7.54
N LYS A 16 -5.22 14.39 8.75
CA LYS A 16 -4.39 15.36 9.48
C LYS A 16 -3.01 15.46 8.84
N THR A 17 -2.47 16.67 8.82
CA THR A 17 -1.11 16.92 8.32
C THR A 17 -0.07 16.24 9.20
N ILE A 18 0.79 15.44 8.61
CA ILE A 18 1.94 14.81 9.27
C ILE A 18 3.08 15.82 9.28
N CYS A 19 3.32 16.45 10.43
CA CYS A 19 4.41 17.39 10.58
C CYS A 19 5.75 16.65 10.65
N ALA A 20 6.75 17.18 9.97
CA ALA A 20 8.11 16.65 10.02
C ALA A 20 8.63 16.58 11.47
N GLY A 21 9.28 15.49 11.84
CA GLY A 21 9.79 15.26 13.19
C GLY A 21 8.74 14.90 14.25
N SER A 22 7.44 14.91 13.92
CA SER A 22 6.38 14.50 14.86
C SER A 22 6.44 13.01 15.17
N GLU A 23 5.79 12.57 16.24
CA GLU A 23 5.66 11.15 16.60
C GLU A 23 5.03 10.33 15.45
N ILE A 24 4.01 10.88 14.78
CA ILE A 24 3.37 10.22 13.63
C ILE A 24 4.36 10.05 12.47
N HIS A 25 5.23 11.04 12.23
CA HIS A 25 6.30 10.96 11.24
C HIS A 25 7.31 9.85 11.58
N VAL A 26 7.68 9.71 12.84
CA VAL A 26 8.56 8.63 13.32
C VAL A 26 7.90 7.25 13.12
N LEU A 27 6.61 7.11 13.45
CA LEU A 27 5.85 5.88 13.21
C LEU A 27 5.80 5.54 11.71
N MET A 28 5.60 6.54 10.85
CA MET A 28 5.59 6.37 9.40
C MET A 28 6.92 5.77 8.89
N HIS A 29 8.05 6.27 9.37
CA HIS A 29 9.36 5.71 9.01
C HIS A 29 9.55 4.27 9.51
N GLY A 30 8.98 3.93 10.66
CA GLY A 30 8.96 2.56 11.17
C GLY A 30 8.20 1.60 10.24
N PHE A 31 7.05 2.04 9.71
CA PHE A 31 6.31 1.28 8.70
C PHE A 31 7.10 1.15 7.40
N ALA A 32 7.73 2.22 6.93
CA ALA A 32 8.54 2.19 5.72
C ALA A 32 9.71 1.20 5.82
N ALA A 33 10.45 1.22 6.91
CA ALA A 33 11.55 0.28 7.16
C ALA A 33 11.06 -1.18 7.15
N ARG A 34 9.90 -1.45 7.77
CA ARG A 34 9.27 -2.77 7.76
C ARG A 34 8.83 -3.17 6.35
N ALA A 35 8.19 -2.28 5.61
CA ALA A 35 7.72 -2.52 4.24
C ALA A 35 8.90 -2.86 3.33
N GLN A 36 9.98 -2.08 3.36
CA GLN A 36 11.20 -2.31 2.59
C GLN A 36 11.85 -3.67 2.90
N LYS A 37 11.83 -4.11 4.17
CA LYS A 37 12.34 -5.44 4.52
C LYS A 37 11.51 -6.57 3.90
N LEU A 38 10.18 -6.40 3.79
CA LEU A 38 9.28 -7.40 3.24
C LEU A 38 9.27 -7.37 1.70
N THR A 39 9.27 -6.17 1.10
CA THR A 39 9.34 -6.05 -0.37
C THR A 39 10.64 -6.59 -0.94
N ARG A 40 11.78 -6.40 -0.23
CA ARG A 40 13.03 -7.08 -0.61
C ARG A 40 12.89 -8.60 -0.67
N LYS A 41 12.13 -9.21 0.27
CA LYS A 41 11.88 -10.66 0.24
C LYS A 41 10.93 -11.07 -0.88
N ILE A 42 9.96 -10.23 -1.22
CA ILE A 42 9.05 -10.44 -2.36
C ILE A 42 9.84 -10.36 -3.67
N ASN A 43 10.74 -9.38 -3.79
CA ASN A 43 11.49 -9.10 -5.00
C ASN A 43 12.71 -10.01 -5.20
N ALA A 44 13.23 -10.62 -4.14
CA ALA A 44 14.41 -11.47 -4.20
C ALA A 44 14.07 -12.91 -4.60
N GLY A 45 14.46 -13.30 -5.81
CA GLY A 45 14.48 -14.69 -6.24
C GLY A 45 13.13 -15.31 -6.61
N ASN A 46 13.16 -16.62 -6.82
CA ASN A 46 12.00 -17.39 -7.28
C ASN A 46 11.01 -17.68 -6.13
N ASN A 47 10.12 -16.76 -5.87
CA ASN A 47 9.03 -17.03 -4.96
C ASN A 47 7.89 -17.75 -5.70
N SER A 48 7.48 -18.93 -5.20
CA SER A 48 6.26 -19.57 -5.70
C SER A 48 5.04 -18.67 -5.46
N PRO A 49 3.95 -18.83 -6.22
CA PRO A 49 2.72 -18.05 -5.98
C PRO A 49 2.22 -18.10 -4.55
N LEU A 50 2.24 -19.26 -3.91
CA LEU A 50 1.86 -19.44 -2.50
C LEU A 50 2.78 -18.68 -1.55
N LYS A 51 4.08 -18.67 -1.82
CA LYS A 51 5.05 -17.93 -1.01
C LYS A 51 4.86 -16.43 -1.16
N THR A 52 4.55 -15.95 -2.36
CA THR A 52 4.22 -14.55 -2.63
C THR A 52 2.96 -14.12 -1.85
N VAL A 53 1.89 -14.92 -1.88
CA VAL A 53 0.67 -14.67 -1.08
C VAL A 53 1.00 -14.57 0.41
N LYS A 54 1.83 -15.49 0.95
CA LYS A 54 2.25 -15.47 2.36
C LYS A 54 3.06 -14.22 2.70
N LEU A 55 3.98 -13.81 1.84
CA LEU A 55 4.80 -12.61 2.04
C LEU A 55 3.95 -11.35 1.96
N PHE A 56 3.02 -11.29 0.99
CA PHE A 56 2.11 -10.16 0.84
C PHE A 56 1.12 -10.07 2.02
N SER A 57 0.63 -11.21 2.52
CA SER A 57 -0.17 -11.26 3.75
C SER A 57 0.59 -10.72 4.97
N LYS A 58 1.90 -11.04 5.08
CA LYS A 58 2.75 -10.45 6.12
C LYS A 58 2.95 -8.95 5.92
N LEU A 59 3.06 -8.49 4.69
CA LEU A 59 3.23 -7.08 4.35
C LEU A 59 2.01 -6.28 4.77
N THR A 60 0.82 -6.73 4.38
CA THR A 60 -0.45 -6.05 4.70
C THR A 60 -0.90 -6.27 6.15
N GLY A 61 -0.38 -7.30 6.82
CA GLY A 61 -0.84 -7.70 8.15
C GLY A 61 -2.23 -8.33 8.15
N ARG A 62 -2.73 -8.71 6.98
CA ARG A 62 -4.05 -9.34 6.75
C ARG A 62 -3.88 -10.59 5.90
N LYS A 63 -4.81 -11.53 6.04
CA LYS A 63 -4.86 -12.70 5.14
C LYS A 63 -5.28 -12.24 3.76
N VAL A 64 -4.43 -12.52 2.77
CA VAL A 64 -4.70 -12.28 1.35
C VAL A 64 -5.20 -13.59 0.73
N ASP A 65 -6.17 -13.49 -0.18
CA ASP A 65 -6.75 -14.64 -0.84
C ASP A 65 -5.72 -15.40 -1.69
N SER A 66 -5.87 -16.72 -1.80
CA SER A 66 -4.95 -17.59 -2.56
C SER A 66 -4.94 -17.33 -4.06
N SER A 67 -5.98 -16.67 -4.58
CA SER A 67 -6.06 -16.25 -5.98
C SER A 67 -5.21 -15.03 -6.32
N PHE A 68 -4.69 -14.33 -5.31
CA PHE A 68 -3.81 -13.17 -5.51
C PHE A 68 -2.54 -13.54 -6.26
N ARG A 69 -2.16 -12.70 -7.22
CA ARG A 69 -0.92 -12.84 -7.98
C ARG A 69 -0.18 -11.50 -8.03
N LEU A 70 1.13 -11.58 -7.97
CA LEU A 70 2.01 -10.43 -8.08
C LEU A 70 3.27 -10.82 -8.85
N PHE A 71 3.63 -10.00 -9.83
CA PHE A 71 4.91 -10.09 -10.53
C PHE A 71 5.88 -9.06 -9.96
N PRO A 72 7.01 -9.51 -9.43
CA PRO A 72 8.05 -8.58 -8.94
C PRO A 72 8.74 -7.85 -10.12
N PRO A 73 9.43 -6.72 -9.82
CA PRO A 73 9.54 -6.10 -8.51
C PRO A 73 8.28 -5.33 -8.09
N PHE A 74 8.05 -5.23 -6.79
CA PHE A 74 6.96 -4.48 -6.19
C PHE A 74 7.51 -3.63 -5.02
N TYR A 75 7.02 -2.40 -4.89
CA TYR A 75 7.43 -1.47 -3.85
C TYR A 75 6.22 -0.86 -3.15
N THR A 76 6.34 -0.64 -1.85
CA THR A 76 5.33 0.07 -1.07
C THR A 76 5.96 0.71 0.16
N ASP A 77 5.39 1.83 0.61
CA ASP A 77 5.93 2.62 1.72
C ASP A 77 5.42 2.18 3.10
N CYS A 78 4.22 1.61 3.19
CA CYS A 78 3.66 1.15 4.45
C CYS A 78 3.30 -0.34 4.40
N GLY A 79 2.59 -0.75 3.38
CA GLY A 79 2.06 -2.09 3.18
C GLY A 79 0.85 -2.41 4.06
N LYS A 80 0.85 -2.01 5.32
CA LYS A 80 -0.23 -2.32 6.27
C LYS A 80 -1.54 -1.59 5.98
N ASN A 81 -1.51 -0.50 5.23
CA ASN A 81 -2.71 0.24 4.86
C ASN A 81 -3.27 -0.16 3.49
N ILE A 82 -2.83 -1.32 2.99
CA ILE A 82 -3.37 -1.96 1.78
C ILE A 82 -4.37 -3.04 2.18
N THR A 83 -5.55 -3.02 1.58
CA THR A 83 -6.49 -4.14 1.56
C THR A 83 -6.66 -4.66 0.14
N VAL A 84 -6.75 -5.99 -0.01
CA VAL A 84 -6.82 -6.66 -1.31
C VAL A 84 -7.94 -7.66 -1.31
N GLY A 85 -8.78 -7.60 -2.32
CA GLY A 85 -9.87 -8.53 -2.59
C GLY A 85 -9.40 -9.85 -3.21
N LYS A 86 -10.34 -10.59 -3.77
CA LYS A 86 -10.11 -11.86 -4.46
C LYS A 86 -9.75 -11.63 -5.92
N ASN A 87 -9.01 -12.57 -6.50
CA ASN A 87 -8.65 -12.57 -7.92
C ASN A 87 -7.99 -11.25 -8.37
N VAL A 88 -7.06 -10.74 -7.55
CA VAL A 88 -6.29 -9.53 -7.86
C VAL A 88 -4.96 -9.91 -8.45
N PHE A 89 -4.58 -9.23 -9.53
CA PHE A 89 -3.26 -9.31 -10.13
C PHE A 89 -2.57 -7.94 -10.14
N ILE A 90 -1.35 -7.90 -9.62
CA ILE A 90 -0.47 -6.73 -9.67
C ILE A 90 0.73 -7.08 -10.54
N ASN A 91 0.90 -6.33 -11.64
CA ASN A 91 2.02 -6.55 -12.55
C ASN A 91 3.31 -5.88 -12.05
N SER A 92 4.40 -6.12 -12.75
CA SER A 92 5.74 -5.75 -12.31
C SER A 92 5.98 -4.24 -12.26
N ALA A 93 6.94 -3.85 -11.42
CA ALA A 93 7.42 -2.49 -11.22
C ALA A 93 6.37 -1.51 -10.67
N CYS A 94 5.32 -2.02 -10.01
CA CYS A 94 4.35 -1.15 -9.33
C CYS A 94 4.92 -0.58 -8.04
N CYS A 95 4.55 0.68 -7.75
CA CYS A 95 4.99 1.42 -6.58
C CYS A 95 3.80 2.07 -5.87
N PHE A 96 3.52 1.65 -4.62
CA PHE A 96 2.38 2.15 -3.86
C PHE A 96 2.85 2.96 -2.64
N GLN A 97 2.48 4.24 -2.63
CA GLN A 97 2.59 5.09 -1.45
C GLN A 97 1.24 5.04 -0.74
N ASP A 98 1.11 4.07 0.16
CA ASP A 98 -0.16 3.63 0.73
C ASP A 98 -0.47 4.14 2.14
N GLN A 99 0.26 5.14 2.64
CA GLN A 99 0.06 5.67 4.00
C GLN A 99 -1.35 6.22 4.21
N GLY A 100 -1.96 6.85 3.19
CA GLY A 100 -3.34 7.36 3.25
C GLY A 100 -4.41 6.30 3.06
N GLY A 101 -4.01 5.05 2.80
CA GLY A 101 -4.89 3.90 2.57
C GLY A 101 -5.10 3.56 1.10
N LEU A 102 -5.06 2.27 0.80
CA LEU A 102 -5.33 1.71 -0.51
C LEU A 102 -6.24 0.48 -0.37
N GLU A 103 -7.36 0.51 -1.07
CA GLU A 103 -8.28 -0.60 -1.17
C GLU A 103 -8.37 -1.08 -2.61
N ILE A 104 -8.03 -2.34 -2.83
CA ILE A 104 -8.09 -3.02 -4.11
C ILE A 104 -9.23 -4.03 -4.03
N GLY A 105 -10.28 -3.82 -4.81
CA GLY A 105 -11.46 -4.68 -4.85
C GLY A 105 -11.21 -6.03 -5.52
N ASP A 106 -12.25 -6.83 -5.63
CA ASP A 106 -12.19 -8.12 -6.31
C ASP A 106 -11.99 -7.93 -7.83
N ASN A 107 -11.34 -8.92 -8.47
CA ASN A 107 -11.12 -8.99 -9.92
C ASN A 107 -10.37 -7.79 -10.52
N VAL A 108 -9.52 -7.12 -9.73
CA VAL A 108 -8.73 -5.99 -10.20
C VAL A 108 -7.43 -6.44 -10.83
N LEU A 109 -7.14 -5.91 -12.02
CA LEU A 109 -5.88 -6.08 -12.73
C LEU A 109 -5.12 -4.74 -12.73
N ILE A 110 -3.93 -4.73 -12.15
CA ILE A 110 -3.05 -3.54 -12.13
C ILE A 110 -1.90 -3.81 -13.09
N GLY A 111 -1.78 -2.93 -14.09
CA GLY A 111 -0.75 -3.02 -15.14
C GLY A 111 0.67 -2.74 -14.63
N HIS A 112 1.64 -2.83 -15.53
CA HIS A 112 3.04 -2.55 -15.24
C HIS A 112 3.26 -1.09 -14.83
N GLN A 113 4.22 -0.85 -13.93
CA GLN A 113 4.73 0.48 -13.58
C GLN A 113 3.64 1.45 -13.06
N VAL A 114 2.55 0.91 -12.52
CA VAL A 114 1.51 1.75 -11.92
C VAL A 114 2.02 2.34 -10.62
N VAL A 115 1.90 3.66 -10.49
CA VAL A 115 2.19 4.41 -9.27
C VAL A 115 0.89 4.88 -8.64
N ILE A 116 0.69 4.52 -7.38
CA ILE A 116 -0.46 4.99 -6.57
C ILE A 116 0.10 5.80 -5.40
N ALA A 117 -0.28 7.08 -5.32
CA ALA A 117 0.15 7.96 -4.24
C ALA A 117 -1.05 8.46 -3.43
N THR A 118 -1.09 8.10 -2.16
CA THR A 118 -2.15 8.50 -1.21
C THR A 118 -1.69 9.53 -0.18
N LEU A 119 -0.45 9.98 -0.28
CA LEU A 119 0.17 11.03 0.53
C LEU A 119 0.81 12.05 -0.39
N ASN A 120 0.85 13.33 0.01
CA ASN A 120 1.56 14.36 -0.73
C ASN A 120 2.19 15.38 0.21
N HIS A 121 3.28 15.98 -0.20
CA HIS A 121 3.87 17.13 0.49
C HIS A 121 3.01 18.39 0.33
N LEU A 122 3.10 19.29 1.28
CA LEU A 122 2.45 20.58 1.15
C LEU A 122 3.10 21.41 0.03
N ALA A 123 2.28 22.18 -0.68
CA ALA A 123 2.73 23.01 -1.80
C ALA A 123 3.59 24.19 -1.33
N ASP A 124 3.37 24.67 -0.10
CA ASP A 124 4.15 25.75 0.52
C ASP A 124 5.61 25.32 0.69
N PRO A 125 6.57 26.03 0.08
CA PRO A 125 7.99 25.69 0.18
C PRO A 125 8.52 25.65 1.61
N LEU A 126 8.03 26.50 2.50
CA LEU A 126 8.46 26.57 3.91
C LEU A 126 7.91 25.40 4.75
N ARG A 127 6.83 24.75 4.27
CA ARG A 127 6.17 23.63 4.92
C ARG A 127 6.25 22.34 4.11
N ARG A 128 7.09 22.28 3.10
CA ARG A 128 7.20 21.11 2.21
C ARG A 128 7.67 19.85 2.91
N ALA A 129 8.32 19.95 4.07
CA ALA A 129 8.66 18.80 4.90
C ALA A 129 7.42 18.13 5.53
N ASP A 130 6.30 18.84 5.63
CA ASP A 130 5.04 18.31 6.11
C ASP A 130 4.28 17.60 4.98
N MET A 131 3.45 16.63 5.33
CA MET A 131 2.72 15.80 4.38
C MET A 131 1.24 15.67 4.76
N THR A 132 0.37 15.64 3.77
CA THR A 132 -1.09 15.48 3.98
C THR A 132 -1.59 14.25 3.26
N PRO A 133 -2.26 13.30 3.96
CA PRO A 133 -2.96 12.19 3.34
C PRO A 133 -4.09 12.69 2.43
N LYS A 134 -4.12 12.19 1.19
CA LYS A 134 -5.17 12.54 0.22
C LYS A 134 -6.47 11.76 0.42
N GLY A 135 -6.48 10.85 1.38
CA GLY A 135 -7.55 9.91 1.62
C GLY A 135 -7.30 8.57 0.96
N LYS A 136 -8.23 7.64 1.21
CA LYS A 136 -8.13 6.26 0.75
C LYS A 136 -8.35 6.19 -0.77
N CYS A 137 -7.41 5.59 -1.47
CA CYS A 137 -7.56 5.25 -2.89
C CYS A 137 -8.34 3.93 -3.04
N LEU A 138 -9.32 3.91 -3.93
CA LEU A 138 -10.13 2.73 -4.25
C LEU A 138 -9.83 2.30 -5.68
N CYS A 139 -9.31 1.08 -5.84
CA CYS A 139 -9.17 0.43 -7.13
C CYS A 139 -10.30 -0.59 -7.29
N ARG A 140 -11.14 -0.39 -8.31
CA ARG A 140 -12.25 -1.29 -8.64
C ARG A 140 -12.05 -1.87 -10.03
N SER A 141 -12.52 -3.11 -10.25
CA SER A 141 -12.63 -3.66 -11.59
C SER A 141 -13.67 -2.87 -12.40
N PHE A 142 -13.38 -2.62 -13.66
CA PHE A 142 -14.38 -2.15 -14.61
C PHE A 142 -15.19 -3.37 -15.04
N GLU A 143 -16.40 -3.53 -14.54
CA GLU A 143 -17.39 -4.39 -15.18
C GLU A 143 -17.84 -3.66 -16.44
N ARG A 144 -17.29 -4.05 -17.59
CA ARG A 144 -17.95 -3.74 -18.86
C ARG A 144 -19.12 -4.74 -18.97
N ASP A 145 -20.31 -4.26 -18.80
CA ASP A 145 -21.51 -4.97 -19.28
C ASP A 145 -21.40 -5.09 -20.80
N PHE A 146 -20.77 -6.15 -21.28
CA PHE A 146 -20.96 -6.62 -22.64
C PHE A 146 -22.34 -7.27 -22.68
N LYS A 147 -23.40 -6.47 -22.84
CA LYS A 147 -24.65 -6.98 -23.33
C LYS A 147 -24.41 -7.37 -24.79
N SER A 148 -24.28 -8.69 -25.01
CA SER A 148 -24.39 -9.34 -26.32
C SER A 148 -25.75 -9.12 -26.95
#